data_2bd370ac6ae57bf6274ea7e78ae0297b
#
_entry.id   2bd370ac6ae57bf6274ea7e78ae0297b
#
_cell.length_a   1.000
_cell.length_b   1.000
_cell.length_c   1.000
_cell.angle_alpha   90.00
_cell.angle_beta   90.00
_cell.angle_gamma   90.00
#
_symmetry.space_group_name_H-M   'P 1'
#
loop_
_entity.id
_entity.type
_entity.pdbx_description
1 polymer ?
#
loop_
_entity_poly.entity_id
_entity_poly.type
_entity_poly.pdbx_seq_one_letter_code
_entity_poly.pdbx_strand_id
1 'polypeptide(L)'
;MFGVLMATLLLTVLLVGSNMDIILKQGISYQVRAEITESPTIAKSFATVEEFDQFVQEQIDQRMKALGLDTPWYSPQRIGFTMYKILILDFGNATFLTSDSGSSNVGDILLEKIPRTVLLFTTATIIISIIGIFLGALAGSKVGSIVDRITSAFAVISSSFPVWWIGMLMIFMFAFTYHIFPARATPTILPTEPDYILALLYHMTLPLITIVMIGFGTWAYLVRNFMVGTLQEDFITAKKAIGISKKKIIYKHALKNAAPPIITILALSLSGSLGGAIITEAVFDWPGMGRLYFEAISVMDLPIIIGATYVLTVLFLISIFVADLLYGYFDPRVKTE
;
A
#
# COMPACT_ATOMS: atom_id res chain seq x y z
N MET A 1 15.96 -10.16 -6.24
CA MET A 1 14.64 -10.15 -5.55
C MET A 1 14.68 -10.90 -4.22
N PHE A 2 15.04 -12.18 -4.18
CA PHE A 2 15.12 -12.93 -2.91
C PHE A 2 16.05 -12.28 -1.87
N GLY A 3 17.23 -11.80 -2.28
CA GLY A 3 18.15 -11.10 -1.38
C GLY A 3 17.58 -9.80 -0.78
N VAL A 4 16.80 -9.03 -1.56
CA VAL A 4 16.14 -7.82 -1.07
C VAL A 4 15.08 -8.17 -0.04
N LEU A 5 14.25 -9.18 -0.30
CA LEU A 5 13.25 -9.67 0.64
C LEU A 5 13.88 -10.11 1.95
N MET A 6 14.94 -10.93 1.89
CA MET A 6 15.65 -11.41 3.08
C MET A 6 16.31 -10.27 3.87
N ALA A 7 16.91 -9.30 3.17
CA ALA A 7 17.50 -8.12 3.83
C ALA A 7 16.43 -7.25 4.50
N THR A 8 15.30 -7.01 3.85
CA THR A 8 14.18 -6.24 4.43
C THR A 8 13.62 -6.95 5.66
N LEU A 9 13.41 -8.27 5.59
CA LEU A 9 12.94 -9.06 6.72
C LEU A 9 13.93 -9.00 7.90
N LEU A 10 15.21 -9.23 7.62
CA LEU A 10 16.23 -9.18 8.66
C LEU A 10 16.26 -7.80 9.34
N LEU A 11 16.26 -6.72 8.56
CA LEU A 11 16.22 -5.36 9.09
C LEU A 11 14.96 -5.11 9.92
N THR A 12 13.80 -5.54 9.46
CA THR A 12 12.54 -5.39 10.20
C THR A 12 12.61 -6.14 11.54
N VAL A 13 13.05 -7.40 11.54
CA VAL A 13 13.19 -8.19 12.76
C VAL A 13 14.21 -7.57 13.72
N LEU A 14 15.32 -7.03 13.21
CA LEU A 14 16.34 -6.37 14.04
C LEU A 14 15.85 -5.04 14.65
N LEU A 15 15.12 -4.23 13.88
CA LEU A 15 14.62 -2.93 14.34
C LEU A 15 13.47 -3.07 15.35
N VAL A 16 12.61 -4.06 15.15
CA VAL A 16 11.40 -4.25 15.95
C VAL A 16 11.59 -5.27 17.06
N GLY A 17 12.58 -6.16 16.94
CA GLY A 17 12.77 -7.33 17.81
C GLY A 17 12.90 -7.01 19.28
N SER A 18 13.60 -5.96 19.68
CA SER A 18 13.73 -5.60 21.10
C SER A 18 12.39 -5.15 21.72
N ASN A 19 11.64 -4.32 21.00
CA ASN A 19 10.33 -3.84 21.44
C ASN A 19 9.31 -4.99 21.46
N MET A 20 9.36 -5.85 20.45
CA MET A 20 8.52 -7.05 20.39
C MET A 20 8.79 -7.98 21.56
N ASP A 21 10.05 -8.21 21.92
CA ASP A 21 10.42 -9.05 23.07
C ASP A 21 9.83 -8.51 24.39
N ILE A 22 9.94 -7.20 24.60
CA ILE A 22 9.39 -6.53 25.79
C ILE A 22 7.86 -6.67 25.83
N ILE A 23 7.16 -6.36 24.73
CA ILE A 23 5.70 -6.40 24.68
C ILE A 23 5.18 -7.84 24.85
N LEU A 24 5.80 -8.82 24.18
CA LEU A 24 5.42 -10.22 24.32
C LEU A 24 5.60 -10.70 25.77
N LYS A 25 6.73 -10.38 26.41
CA LYS A 25 6.97 -10.72 27.80
C LYS A 25 5.97 -10.06 28.76
N GLN A 26 5.66 -8.78 28.55
CA GLN A 26 4.64 -8.09 29.32
C GLN A 26 3.24 -8.68 29.10
N GLY A 27 2.87 -8.98 27.84
CA GLY A 27 1.59 -9.60 27.51
C GLY A 27 1.42 -10.97 28.17
N ILE A 28 2.44 -11.83 28.11
CA ILE A 28 2.44 -13.13 28.78
C ILE A 28 2.32 -12.97 30.28
N SER A 29 3.07 -12.04 30.86
CA SER A 29 3.00 -11.75 32.31
C SER A 29 1.60 -11.32 32.73
N TYR A 30 0.96 -10.46 31.94
CA TYR A 30 -0.41 -10.01 32.18
C TYR A 30 -1.42 -11.17 32.07
N GLN A 31 -1.34 -11.97 30.99
CA GLN A 31 -2.24 -13.11 30.78
C GLN A 31 -2.13 -14.14 31.90
N VAL A 32 -0.91 -14.53 32.28
CA VAL A 32 -0.69 -15.50 33.34
C VAL A 32 -1.22 -14.98 34.70
N ARG A 33 -0.98 -13.69 34.99
CA ARG A 33 -1.52 -13.07 36.20
C ARG A 33 -3.06 -13.07 36.22
N ALA A 34 -3.69 -12.70 35.07
CA ALA A 34 -5.14 -12.70 34.94
C ALA A 34 -5.74 -14.10 35.11
N GLU A 35 -5.20 -15.11 34.38
CA GLU A 35 -5.64 -16.51 34.49
C GLU A 35 -5.57 -17.06 35.93
N ILE A 36 -4.50 -16.75 36.66
CA ILE A 36 -4.31 -17.22 38.05
C ILE A 36 -5.25 -16.45 39.00
N THR A 37 -5.40 -15.15 38.80
CA THR A 37 -6.26 -14.31 39.67
C THR A 37 -7.74 -14.63 39.50
N GLU A 38 -8.17 -14.97 38.27
CA GLU A 38 -9.55 -15.37 37.97
C GLU A 38 -9.90 -16.77 38.48
N SER A 39 -8.90 -17.57 38.91
CA SER A 39 -9.12 -18.90 39.48
C SER A 39 -9.19 -18.85 41.04
N PRO A 40 -10.40 -18.81 41.63
CA PRO A 40 -10.54 -18.62 43.10
C PRO A 40 -9.91 -19.74 43.93
N THR A 41 -9.74 -20.92 43.34
CA THR A 41 -9.11 -22.10 43.98
C THR A 41 -7.60 -21.93 44.09
N ILE A 42 -6.96 -21.35 43.10
CA ILE A 42 -5.51 -21.14 43.04
C ILE A 42 -5.13 -19.96 43.97
N ALA A 43 -5.86 -18.84 43.85
CA ALA A 43 -5.59 -17.64 44.63
C ALA A 43 -5.71 -17.86 46.15
N LYS A 44 -6.55 -18.80 46.60
CA LYS A 44 -6.74 -19.14 48.01
C LYS A 44 -5.78 -20.20 48.57
N SER A 45 -4.97 -20.83 47.73
CA SER A 45 -4.07 -21.91 48.13
C SER A 45 -2.74 -21.44 48.70
N PHE A 46 -2.43 -20.16 48.61
CA PHE A 46 -1.17 -19.58 49.11
C PHE A 46 -1.37 -18.90 50.46
N ALA A 47 -0.44 -19.16 51.38
CA ALA A 47 -0.48 -18.60 52.74
C ALA A 47 0.04 -17.16 52.79
N THR A 48 0.93 -16.78 51.87
CA THR A 48 1.53 -15.44 51.78
C THR A 48 1.48 -14.87 50.37
N VAL A 49 1.54 -13.54 50.28
CA VAL A 49 1.61 -12.83 48.98
C VAL A 49 2.90 -13.18 48.22
N GLU A 50 3.98 -13.39 48.98
CA GLU A 50 5.29 -13.76 48.42
C GLU A 50 5.27 -15.15 47.75
N GLU A 51 4.61 -16.14 48.36
CA GLU A 51 4.43 -17.46 47.76
C GLU A 51 3.57 -17.39 46.48
N PHE A 52 2.53 -16.57 46.49
CA PHE A 52 1.70 -16.33 45.30
C PHE A 52 2.50 -15.68 44.17
N ASP A 53 3.27 -14.63 44.44
CA ASP A 53 4.10 -13.95 43.44
C ASP A 53 5.21 -14.87 42.91
N GLN A 54 5.82 -15.71 43.74
CA GLN A 54 6.79 -16.71 43.27
C GLN A 54 6.15 -17.73 42.33
N PHE A 55 4.97 -18.24 42.65
CA PHE A 55 4.23 -19.18 41.81
C PHE A 55 3.86 -18.52 40.44
N VAL A 56 3.35 -17.28 40.48
CA VAL A 56 3.03 -16.53 39.28
C VAL A 56 4.29 -16.34 38.42
N GLN A 57 5.41 -15.99 39.01
CA GLN A 57 6.65 -15.81 38.27
C GLN A 57 7.16 -17.12 37.67
N GLU A 58 7.04 -18.24 38.38
CA GLU A 58 7.39 -19.55 37.83
C GLU A 58 6.52 -19.94 36.64
N GLN A 59 5.22 -19.68 36.68
CA GLN A 59 4.32 -19.92 35.55
C GLN A 59 4.65 -19.03 34.36
N ILE A 60 5.01 -17.75 34.59
CA ILE A 60 5.49 -16.84 33.57
C ILE A 60 6.76 -17.39 32.91
N ASP A 61 7.73 -17.80 33.69
CA ASP A 61 9.01 -18.31 33.16
C ASP A 61 8.82 -19.63 32.40
N GLN A 62 7.96 -20.53 32.87
CA GLN A 62 7.60 -21.76 32.16
C GLN A 62 6.94 -21.43 30.78
N ARG A 63 6.01 -20.48 30.77
CA ARG A 63 5.32 -20.06 29.56
C ARG A 63 6.28 -19.38 28.57
N MET A 64 7.17 -18.52 29.07
CA MET A 64 8.22 -17.88 28.24
C MET A 64 9.16 -18.92 27.65
N LYS A 65 9.57 -19.91 28.44
CA LYS A 65 10.44 -21.00 27.96
C LYS A 65 9.75 -21.88 26.93
N ALA A 66 8.48 -22.21 27.11
CA ALA A 66 7.69 -22.98 26.18
C ALA A 66 7.53 -22.27 24.80
N LEU A 67 7.52 -20.93 24.82
CA LEU A 67 7.44 -20.09 23.63
C LEU A 67 8.82 -19.71 23.07
N GLY A 68 9.92 -20.18 23.65
CA GLY A 68 11.27 -19.84 23.23
C GLY A 68 11.68 -18.38 23.48
N LEU A 69 11.02 -17.71 24.45
CA LEU A 69 11.26 -16.30 24.79
C LEU A 69 12.28 -16.14 25.93
N ASP A 70 12.82 -17.23 26.43
CA ASP A 70 13.89 -17.27 27.41
C ASP A 70 15.27 -16.88 26.86
N THR A 71 15.45 -17.09 25.53
CA THR A 71 16.66 -16.69 24.83
C THR A 71 16.62 -15.21 24.41
N PRO A 72 17.76 -14.50 24.32
CA PRO A 72 17.79 -13.13 23.85
C PRO A 72 17.17 -13.00 22.47
N TRP A 73 16.39 -11.93 22.22
CA TRP A 73 15.71 -11.70 20.94
C TRP A 73 16.66 -11.64 19.73
N TYR A 74 17.91 -11.20 19.95
CA TYR A 74 18.96 -11.11 18.93
C TYR A 74 19.73 -12.42 18.72
N SER A 75 19.36 -13.52 19.38
CA SER A 75 20.02 -14.80 19.16
C SER A 75 19.78 -15.29 17.73
N PRO A 76 20.80 -15.83 17.03
CA PRO A 76 20.64 -16.31 15.66
C PRO A 76 19.51 -17.34 15.50
N GLN A 77 19.32 -18.19 16.50
CA GLN A 77 18.25 -19.20 16.51
C GLN A 77 16.86 -18.55 16.51
N ARG A 78 16.65 -17.52 17.33
CA ARG A 78 15.37 -16.84 17.44
C ARG A 78 15.08 -15.97 16.22
N ILE A 79 16.08 -15.26 15.72
CA ILE A 79 15.97 -14.53 14.47
C ILE A 79 15.62 -15.49 13.31
N GLY A 80 16.35 -16.61 13.19
CA GLY A 80 16.11 -17.61 12.17
C GLY A 80 14.71 -18.22 12.24
N PHE A 81 14.23 -18.54 13.45
CA PHE A 81 12.88 -19.06 13.67
C PHE A 81 11.80 -18.02 13.29
N THR A 82 11.97 -16.77 13.70
CA THR A 82 11.05 -15.67 13.34
C THR A 82 11.01 -15.47 11.83
N MET A 83 12.17 -15.43 11.18
CA MET A 83 12.25 -15.31 9.72
C MET A 83 11.59 -16.50 9.00
N TYR A 84 11.79 -17.72 9.50
CA TYR A 84 11.13 -18.91 8.95
C TYR A 84 9.61 -18.81 9.06
N LYS A 85 9.07 -18.43 10.22
CA LYS A 85 7.62 -18.22 10.41
C LYS A 85 7.05 -17.18 9.45
N ILE A 86 7.75 -16.05 9.29
CA ILE A 86 7.34 -15.01 8.35
C ILE A 86 7.32 -15.54 6.90
N LEU A 87 8.34 -16.31 6.49
CA LEU A 87 8.43 -16.88 5.15
C LEU A 87 7.29 -17.86 4.83
N ILE A 88 6.79 -18.60 5.83
CA ILE A 88 5.63 -19.49 5.67
C ILE A 88 4.28 -18.77 5.92
N LEU A 89 4.29 -17.44 6.03
CA LEU A 89 3.12 -16.59 6.28
C LEU A 89 2.44 -16.82 7.66
N ASP A 90 3.16 -17.40 8.60
CA ASP A 90 2.71 -17.51 10.00
C ASP A 90 3.19 -16.29 10.78
N PHE A 91 2.39 -15.22 10.75
CA PHE A 91 2.67 -13.99 11.47
C PHE A 91 2.18 -14.01 12.92
N GLY A 92 1.49 -15.09 13.33
CA GLY A 92 0.85 -15.20 14.65
C GLY A 92 -0.40 -14.33 14.78
N ASN A 93 -0.70 -13.93 16.02
CA ASN A 93 -1.87 -13.12 16.35
C ASN A 93 -1.48 -11.67 16.63
N ALA A 94 -2.34 -10.76 16.21
CA ALA A 94 -2.29 -9.36 16.56
C ALA A 94 -2.49 -9.16 18.08
N THR A 95 -1.87 -8.13 18.62
CA THR A 95 -1.93 -7.83 20.05
C THR A 95 -3.15 -6.97 20.41
N PHE A 96 -3.48 -6.01 19.56
CA PHE A 96 -4.51 -5.00 19.85
C PHE A 96 -5.58 -4.90 18.75
N LEU A 97 -5.23 -5.18 17.52
CA LEU A 97 -6.12 -5.02 16.38
C LEU A 97 -6.77 -6.34 15.98
N THR A 98 -7.95 -6.24 15.39
CA THR A 98 -8.71 -7.40 14.88
C THR A 98 -9.19 -7.13 13.46
N SER A 99 -9.52 -8.21 12.73
CA SER A 99 -10.23 -8.11 11.46
C SER A 99 -11.67 -7.60 11.65
N ASP A 100 -12.34 -7.23 10.58
CA ASP A 100 -13.77 -6.88 10.62
C ASP A 100 -14.65 -8.07 11.05
N SER A 101 -14.14 -9.31 10.90
CA SER A 101 -14.78 -10.55 11.39
C SER A 101 -14.46 -10.90 12.84
N GLY A 102 -13.58 -10.12 13.51
CA GLY A 102 -13.16 -10.35 14.91
C GLY A 102 -11.97 -11.31 15.05
N SER A 103 -11.35 -11.78 13.95
CA SER A 103 -10.15 -12.61 14.02
C SER A 103 -8.95 -11.77 14.49
N SER A 104 -8.15 -12.32 15.40
CA SER A 104 -6.85 -11.77 15.79
C SER A 104 -5.69 -12.30 14.94
N ASN A 105 -5.92 -13.28 14.05
CA ASN A 105 -4.88 -13.80 13.18
C ASN A 105 -4.42 -12.71 12.20
N VAL A 106 -3.12 -12.44 12.20
CA VAL A 106 -2.53 -11.37 11.35
C VAL A 106 -2.76 -11.64 9.87
N GLY A 107 -2.65 -12.91 9.44
CA GLY A 107 -2.90 -13.29 8.05
C GLY A 107 -4.32 -12.92 7.58
N ASP A 108 -5.34 -13.21 8.41
CA ASP A 108 -6.73 -12.87 8.11
C ASP A 108 -6.93 -11.37 8.01
N ILE A 109 -6.36 -10.62 8.96
CA ILE A 109 -6.42 -9.14 8.97
C ILE A 109 -5.81 -8.57 7.68
N LEU A 110 -4.63 -9.04 7.28
CA LEU A 110 -3.94 -8.56 6.08
C LEU A 110 -4.73 -8.91 4.80
N LEU A 111 -5.20 -10.15 4.67
CA LEU A 111 -5.97 -10.61 3.51
C LEU A 111 -7.26 -9.82 3.31
N GLU A 112 -7.87 -9.34 4.38
CA GLU A 112 -9.07 -8.51 4.32
C GLU A 112 -8.78 -7.09 3.80
N LYS A 113 -7.61 -6.52 4.10
CA LYS A 113 -7.26 -5.13 3.75
C LYS A 113 -6.61 -4.99 2.37
N ILE A 114 -5.86 -6.00 1.89
CA ILE A 114 -5.18 -5.99 0.58
C ILE A 114 -6.14 -5.64 -0.58
N PRO A 115 -7.30 -6.31 -0.75
CA PRO A 115 -8.18 -6.02 -1.89
C PRO A 115 -8.67 -4.57 -1.95
N ARG A 116 -8.87 -3.95 -0.79
CA ARG A 116 -9.34 -2.56 -0.69
C ARG A 116 -8.27 -1.57 -1.13
N THR A 117 -7.01 -1.77 -0.72
CA THR A 117 -5.88 -0.96 -1.21
C THR A 117 -5.72 -1.10 -2.72
N VAL A 118 -5.73 -2.34 -3.22
CA VAL A 118 -5.64 -2.61 -4.66
C VAL A 118 -6.79 -1.95 -5.41
N LEU A 119 -8.04 -2.06 -4.91
CA LEU A 119 -9.20 -1.44 -5.53
C LEU A 119 -9.03 0.07 -5.71
N LEU A 120 -8.66 0.80 -4.66
CA LEU A 120 -8.53 2.26 -4.73
C LEU A 120 -7.38 2.69 -5.64
N PHE A 121 -6.16 2.19 -5.40
CA PHE A 121 -4.98 2.69 -6.08
C PHE A 121 -4.86 2.19 -7.52
N THR A 122 -5.26 0.95 -7.80
CA THR A 122 -5.25 0.43 -9.17
C THR A 122 -6.31 1.13 -10.02
N THR A 123 -7.52 1.35 -9.48
CA THR A 123 -8.56 2.12 -10.18
C THR A 123 -8.09 3.55 -10.44
N ALA A 124 -7.49 4.22 -9.45
CA ALA A 124 -6.93 5.55 -9.62
C ALA A 124 -5.85 5.57 -10.73
N THR A 125 -4.92 4.61 -10.71
CA THR A 125 -3.83 4.51 -11.70
C THR A 125 -4.36 4.31 -13.11
N ILE A 126 -5.37 3.48 -13.30
CA ILE A 126 -6.02 3.27 -14.59
C ILE A 126 -6.64 4.58 -15.10
N ILE A 127 -7.42 5.27 -14.27
CA ILE A 127 -8.07 6.53 -14.64
C ILE A 127 -7.04 7.62 -14.94
N ILE A 128 -6.02 7.77 -14.09
CA ILE A 128 -4.88 8.69 -14.28
C ILE A 128 -4.22 8.45 -15.62
N SER A 129 -3.95 7.19 -15.96
CA SER A 129 -3.26 6.84 -17.20
C SER A 129 -4.11 7.14 -18.43
N ILE A 130 -5.41 6.83 -18.40
CA ILE A 130 -6.34 7.13 -19.50
C ILE A 130 -6.41 8.63 -19.73
N ILE A 131 -6.65 9.42 -18.69
CA ILE A 131 -6.73 10.89 -18.78
C ILE A 131 -5.37 11.45 -19.23
N GLY A 132 -4.28 10.97 -18.63
CA GLY A 132 -2.93 11.40 -18.91
C GLY A 132 -2.49 11.13 -20.35
N ILE A 133 -2.79 9.95 -20.89
CA ILE A 133 -2.50 9.60 -22.30
C ILE A 133 -3.28 10.50 -23.23
N PHE A 134 -4.58 10.70 -22.97
CA PHE A 134 -5.43 11.54 -23.82
C PHE A 134 -4.97 13.01 -23.81
N LEU A 135 -4.83 13.63 -22.64
CA LEU A 135 -4.41 15.02 -22.51
C LEU A 135 -2.97 15.23 -22.97
N GLY A 136 -2.06 14.31 -22.66
CA GLY A 136 -0.67 14.37 -23.07
C GLY A 136 -0.50 14.27 -24.59
N ALA A 137 -1.26 13.40 -25.27
CA ALA A 137 -1.27 13.32 -26.72
C ALA A 137 -1.81 14.61 -27.37
N LEU A 138 -2.85 15.21 -26.79
CA LEU A 138 -3.38 16.51 -27.24
C LEU A 138 -2.35 17.63 -27.06
N ALA A 139 -1.77 17.76 -25.86
CA ALA A 139 -0.78 18.78 -25.53
C ALA A 139 0.48 18.65 -26.42
N GLY A 140 1.03 17.44 -26.55
CA GLY A 140 2.20 17.15 -27.39
C GLY A 140 1.97 17.37 -28.87
N SER A 141 0.72 17.24 -29.34
CA SER A 141 0.37 17.44 -30.76
C SER A 141 0.48 18.89 -31.23
N LYS A 142 0.43 19.87 -30.32
CA LYS A 142 0.50 21.30 -30.62
C LYS A 142 1.20 22.04 -29.51
N VAL A 143 2.53 21.96 -29.50
CA VAL A 143 3.40 22.65 -28.52
C VAL A 143 3.11 24.15 -28.52
N GLY A 144 3.07 24.76 -27.32
CA GLY A 144 2.76 26.17 -27.11
C GLY A 144 1.27 26.53 -27.17
N SER A 145 0.37 25.56 -27.45
CA SER A 145 -1.08 25.77 -27.39
C SER A 145 -1.55 26.00 -25.94
N ILE A 146 -2.79 26.51 -25.79
CA ILE A 146 -3.42 26.69 -24.48
C ILE A 146 -3.48 25.35 -23.73
N VAL A 147 -3.83 24.25 -24.40
CA VAL A 147 -3.88 22.92 -23.79
C VAL A 147 -2.49 22.49 -23.29
N ASP A 148 -1.44 22.70 -24.08
CA ASP A 148 -0.07 22.39 -23.69
C ASP A 148 0.38 23.20 -22.46
N ARG A 149 0.12 24.51 -22.47
CA ARG A 149 0.48 25.40 -21.34
C ARG A 149 -0.27 25.04 -20.06
N ILE A 150 -1.59 24.81 -20.15
CA ILE A 150 -2.41 24.43 -18.98
C ILE A 150 -1.97 23.07 -18.44
N THR A 151 -1.81 22.06 -19.31
CA THR A 151 -1.35 20.72 -18.89
C THR A 151 0.01 20.78 -18.21
N SER A 152 0.96 21.51 -18.79
CA SER A 152 2.31 21.64 -18.22
C SER A 152 2.31 22.41 -16.89
N ALA A 153 1.57 23.53 -16.80
CA ALA A 153 1.44 24.29 -15.57
C ALA A 153 0.75 23.46 -14.47
N PHE A 154 -0.32 22.76 -14.83
CA PHE A 154 -1.05 21.90 -13.86
C PHE A 154 -0.18 20.75 -13.38
N ALA A 155 0.62 20.13 -14.26
CA ALA A 155 1.56 19.06 -13.86
C ALA A 155 2.55 19.55 -12.80
N VAL A 156 3.13 20.75 -13.01
CA VAL A 156 4.06 21.33 -12.02
C VAL A 156 3.36 21.64 -10.70
N ILE A 157 2.18 22.28 -10.75
CA ILE A 157 1.43 22.64 -9.54
C ILE A 157 1.00 21.37 -8.79
N SER A 158 0.40 20.39 -9.46
CA SER A 158 -0.11 19.18 -8.81
C SER A 158 1.01 18.34 -8.20
N SER A 159 2.18 18.25 -8.83
CA SER A 159 3.33 17.52 -8.30
C SER A 159 4.02 18.21 -7.10
N SER A 160 3.71 19.47 -6.86
CA SER A 160 4.30 20.23 -5.74
C SER A 160 3.62 19.95 -4.39
N PHE A 161 2.44 19.34 -4.38
CA PHE A 161 1.69 19.08 -3.18
C PHE A 161 1.54 17.57 -2.90
N PRO A 162 1.73 17.13 -1.63
CA PRO A 162 1.44 15.76 -1.25
C PRO A 162 -0.06 15.44 -1.43
N VAL A 163 -0.37 14.24 -1.93
CA VAL A 163 -1.76 13.79 -2.16
C VAL A 163 -2.59 13.86 -0.89
N TRP A 164 -2.04 13.42 0.24
CA TRP A 164 -2.72 13.45 1.53
C TRP A 164 -3.06 14.88 2.01
N TRP A 165 -2.22 15.86 1.70
CA TRP A 165 -2.48 17.25 2.08
C TRP A 165 -3.65 17.84 1.28
N ILE A 166 -3.66 17.63 -0.03
CA ILE A 166 -4.84 18.00 -0.86
C ILE A 166 -6.06 17.20 -0.40
N GLY A 167 -5.88 15.92 0.00
CA GLY A 167 -6.93 15.08 0.56
C GLY A 167 -7.64 15.74 1.75
N MET A 168 -6.88 16.30 2.70
CA MET A 168 -7.46 17.03 3.83
C MET A 168 -8.29 18.25 3.38
N LEU A 169 -7.81 18.99 2.37
CA LEU A 169 -8.56 20.14 1.81
C LEU A 169 -9.84 19.65 1.11
N MET A 170 -9.77 18.55 0.36
CA MET A 170 -10.94 17.97 -0.30
C MET A 170 -11.98 17.48 0.71
N ILE A 171 -11.57 16.83 1.78
CA ILE A 171 -12.45 16.43 2.88
C ILE A 171 -13.09 17.67 3.51
N PHE A 172 -12.30 18.70 3.83
CA PHE A 172 -12.81 19.93 4.41
C PHE A 172 -13.86 20.59 3.51
N MET A 173 -13.56 20.74 2.21
CA MET A 173 -14.48 21.39 1.27
C MET A 173 -15.71 20.53 0.97
N PHE A 174 -15.52 19.29 0.57
CA PHE A 174 -16.60 18.48 -0.03
C PHE A 174 -17.38 17.64 0.99
N ALA A 175 -16.78 17.31 2.12
CA ALA A 175 -17.49 16.60 3.18
C ALA A 175 -18.04 17.54 4.26
N PHE A 176 -17.24 18.51 4.75
CA PHE A 176 -17.66 19.36 5.86
C PHE A 176 -18.33 20.67 5.42
N THR A 177 -17.92 21.28 4.30
CA THR A 177 -18.52 22.55 3.84
C THR A 177 -19.71 22.31 2.93
N TYR A 178 -19.56 21.51 1.89
CA TYR A 178 -20.61 21.27 0.90
C TYR A 178 -21.48 20.04 1.17
N HIS A 179 -21.08 19.15 2.06
CA HIS A 179 -21.80 17.92 2.44
C HIS A 179 -22.15 17.03 1.25
N ILE A 180 -21.26 16.95 0.23
CA ILE A 180 -21.47 16.17 -1.00
C ILE A 180 -21.00 14.75 -0.82
N PHE A 181 -19.86 14.55 -0.14
CA PHE A 181 -19.25 13.24 0.07
C PHE A 181 -19.12 12.93 1.56
N PRO A 182 -19.03 11.63 1.93
CA PRO A 182 -18.78 11.24 3.31
C PRO A 182 -17.38 11.70 3.76
N ALA A 183 -17.26 12.10 5.03
CA ALA A 183 -15.98 12.53 5.61
C ALA A 183 -14.99 11.38 5.82
N ARG A 184 -15.52 10.15 5.95
CA ARG A 184 -14.74 8.92 6.15
C ARG A 184 -14.95 7.99 4.97
N ALA A 185 -13.88 7.44 4.45
CA ALA A 185 -13.96 6.48 3.35
C ALA A 185 -14.27 5.04 3.82
N THR A 186 -14.34 4.78 5.12
CA THR A 186 -14.87 3.54 5.67
C THR A 186 -16.39 3.58 5.71
N PRO A 187 -17.12 2.64 5.06
CA PRO A 187 -18.56 2.50 5.19
C PRO A 187 -18.98 2.22 6.64
N THR A 188 -20.15 2.68 7.03
CA THR A 188 -20.72 2.43 8.37
C THR A 188 -21.46 1.10 8.48
N ILE A 189 -21.71 0.43 7.34
CA ILE A 189 -22.37 -0.88 7.26
C ILE A 189 -21.32 -1.99 7.26
N LEU A 190 -21.71 -3.17 7.73
CA LEU A 190 -20.80 -4.31 7.85
C LEU A 190 -20.46 -4.92 6.48
N PRO A 191 -19.27 -5.51 6.30
CA PRO A 191 -18.87 -6.17 5.06
C PRO A 191 -19.78 -7.33 4.64
N THR A 192 -20.55 -7.88 5.57
CA THR A 192 -21.54 -8.96 5.33
C THR A 192 -22.87 -8.47 4.77
N GLU A 193 -23.12 -7.17 4.82
CA GLU A 193 -24.38 -6.58 4.33
C GLU A 193 -24.44 -6.57 2.80
N PRO A 194 -25.60 -6.81 2.18
CA PRO A 194 -25.75 -6.86 0.72
C PRO A 194 -25.32 -5.56 0.02
N ASP A 195 -25.54 -4.41 0.66
CA ASP A 195 -25.26 -3.08 0.09
C ASP A 195 -23.82 -2.60 0.36
N TYR A 196 -23.01 -3.41 1.04
CA TYR A 196 -21.65 -3.01 1.43
C TYR A 196 -20.79 -2.58 0.24
N ILE A 197 -20.82 -3.33 -0.87
CA ILE A 197 -20.02 -3.02 -2.06
C ILE A 197 -20.41 -1.65 -2.63
N LEU A 198 -21.70 -1.35 -2.71
CA LEU A 198 -22.19 -0.07 -3.22
C LEU A 198 -21.77 1.09 -2.29
N ALA A 199 -21.91 0.89 -0.98
CA ALA A 199 -21.44 1.85 0.02
C ALA A 199 -19.93 2.07 -0.06
N LEU A 200 -19.15 1.00 -0.19
CA LEU A 200 -17.69 1.08 -0.35
C LEU A 200 -17.29 1.90 -1.58
N LEU A 201 -17.94 1.66 -2.73
CA LEU A 201 -17.70 2.42 -3.95
C LEU A 201 -18.08 3.89 -3.81
N TYR A 202 -19.18 4.21 -3.13
CA TYR A 202 -19.57 5.58 -2.83
C TYR A 202 -18.54 6.27 -1.92
N HIS A 203 -18.12 5.62 -0.85
CA HIS A 203 -17.12 6.13 0.07
C HIS A 203 -15.72 6.27 -0.56
N MET A 204 -15.43 5.47 -1.59
CA MET A 204 -14.19 5.55 -2.37
C MET A 204 -14.12 6.81 -3.25
N THR A 205 -15.22 7.45 -3.59
CA THR A 205 -15.27 8.51 -4.63
C THR A 205 -14.38 9.70 -4.31
N LEU A 206 -14.40 10.22 -3.08
CA LEU A 206 -13.61 11.39 -2.70
C LEU A 206 -12.10 11.11 -2.71
N PRO A 207 -11.58 10.03 -2.07
CA PRO A 207 -10.18 9.66 -2.20
C PRO A 207 -9.78 9.39 -3.65
N LEU A 208 -10.61 8.69 -4.44
CA LEU A 208 -10.35 8.40 -5.84
C LEU A 208 -10.19 9.68 -6.67
N ILE A 209 -11.15 10.61 -6.57
CA ILE A 209 -11.11 11.90 -7.27
C ILE A 209 -9.84 12.66 -6.90
N THR A 210 -9.48 12.68 -5.62
CA THR A 210 -8.28 13.39 -5.14
C THR A 210 -7.01 12.82 -5.74
N ILE A 211 -6.83 11.49 -5.68
CA ILE A 211 -5.65 10.81 -6.22
C ILE A 211 -5.57 11.04 -7.75
N VAL A 212 -6.70 10.91 -8.46
CA VAL A 212 -6.76 11.14 -9.90
C VAL A 212 -6.42 12.57 -10.25
N MET A 213 -7.00 13.55 -9.54
CA MET A 213 -6.78 14.97 -9.78
C MET A 213 -5.30 15.35 -9.63
N ILE A 214 -4.60 14.81 -8.65
CA ILE A 214 -3.18 15.08 -8.45
C ILE A 214 -2.32 14.33 -9.47
N GLY A 215 -2.67 13.06 -9.79
CA GLY A 215 -1.82 12.18 -10.59
C GLY A 215 -1.86 12.44 -12.08
N PHE A 216 -3.02 12.82 -12.66
CA PHE A 216 -3.16 12.88 -14.13
C PHE A 216 -2.27 13.94 -14.80
N GLY A 217 -1.96 15.05 -14.09
CA GLY A 217 -1.13 16.12 -14.62
C GLY A 217 0.28 15.65 -14.96
N THR A 218 0.93 14.98 -14.03
CA THR A 218 2.26 14.39 -14.21
C THR A 218 2.27 13.38 -15.34
N TRP A 219 1.26 12.50 -15.42
CA TRP A 219 1.10 11.55 -16.50
C TRP A 219 0.91 12.21 -17.86
N ALA A 220 0.05 13.25 -17.95
CA ALA A 220 -0.17 14.01 -19.17
C ALA A 220 1.12 14.70 -19.65
N TYR A 221 1.89 15.28 -18.75
CA TYR A 221 3.16 15.92 -19.07
C TYR A 221 4.20 14.92 -19.60
N LEU A 222 4.27 13.74 -18.99
CA LEU A 222 5.16 12.66 -19.42
C LEU A 222 4.81 12.18 -20.83
N VAL A 223 3.54 11.88 -21.11
CA VAL A 223 3.07 11.46 -22.42
C VAL A 223 3.27 12.59 -23.46
N ARG A 224 3.03 13.84 -23.08
CA ARG A 224 3.32 15.01 -23.90
C ARG A 224 4.78 15.03 -24.36
N ASN A 225 5.73 14.77 -23.47
CA ASN A 225 7.15 14.79 -23.81
C ASN A 225 7.52 13.67 -24.82
N PHE A 226 7.01 12.45 -24.63
CA PHE A 226 7.19 11.38 -25.61
C PHE A 226 6.57 11.73 -26.98
N MET A 227 5.38 12.32 -26.99
CA MET A 227 4.73 12.74 -28.21
C MET A 227 5.51 13.83 -28.95
N VAL A 228 6.08 14.81 -28.22
CA VAL A 228 6.89 15.88 -28.82
C VAL A 228 8.13 15.30 -29.49
N GLY A 229 8.85 14.40 -28.81
CA GLY A 229 10.01 13.71 -29.37
C GLY A 229 9.66 12.96 -30.66
N THR A 230 8.63 12.12 -30.60
CA THR A 230 8.20 11.33 -31.77
C THR A 230 7.71 12.19 -32.95
N LEU A 231 7.05 13.32 -32.68
CA LEU A 231 6.55 14.20 -33.72
C LEU A 231 7.65 14.98 -34.48
N GLN A 232 8.87 14.99 -33.95
CA GLN A 232 10.06 15.60 -34.58
C GLN A 232 10.86 14.62 -35.44
N GLU A 233 10.54 13.31 -35.41
CA GLU A 233 11.25 12.30 -36.18
C GLU A 233 10.99 12.42 -37.70
N ASP A 234 11.98 12.06 -38.53
CA ASP A 234 11.97 12.19 -39.97
C ASP A 234 10.80 11.45 -40.65
N PHE A 235 10.42 10.29 -40.14
CA PHE A 235 9.29 9.54 -40.70
C PHE A 235 7.96 10.30 -40.57
N ILE A 236 7.80 11.16 -39.57
CA ILE A 236 6.63 12.04 -39.46
C ILE A 236 6.65 13.11 -40.53
N THR A 237 7.82 13.67 -40.80
CA THR A 237 8.00 14.64 -41.89
C THR A 237 7.69 14.03 -43.24
N ALA A 238 8.18 12.81 -43.52
CA ALA A 238 7.84 12.06 -44.72
C ALA A 238 6.32 11.83 -44.88
N LYS A 239 5.64 11.46 -43.76
CA LYS A 239 4.17 11.28 -43.76
C LYS A 239 3.38 12.56 -44.00
N LYS A 240 3.89 13.69 -43.54
CA LYS A 240 3.30 15.02 -43.89
C LYS A 240 3.46 15.33 -45.37
N ALA A 241 4.64 15.05 -45.95
CA ALA A 241 4.95 15.30 -47.33
C ALA A 241 4.03 14.51 -48.31
N ILE A 242 3.66 13.28 -47.98
CA ILE A 242 2.72 12.44 -48.75
C ILE A 242 1.25 12.73 -48.45
N GLY A 243 0.94 13.82 -47.74
CA GLY A 243 -0.43 14.31 -47.52
C GLY A 243 -1.27 13.58 -46.50
N ILE A 244 -0.67 12.81 -45.56
CA ILE A 244 -1.44 12.16 -44.48
C ILE A 244 -2.01 13.23 -43.54
N SER A 245 -3.31 13.12 -43.23
CA SER A 245 -4.00 14.07 -42.36
C SER A 245 -3.39 14.17 -40.97
N LYS A 246 -3.35 15.38 -40.41
CA LYS A 246 -2.76 15.65 -39.07
C LYS A 246 -3.31 14.74 -37.97
N LYS A 247 -4.62 14.49 -37.95
CA LYS A 247 -5.27 13.59 -36.97
C LYS A 247 -4.72 12.18 -37.09
N LYS A 248 -4.55 11.65 -38.29
CA LYS A 248 -4.01 10.32 -38.55
C LYS A 248 -2.52 10.23 -38.16
N ILE A 249 -1.74 11.30 -38.39
CA ILE A 249 -0.35 11.39 -37.94
C ILE A 249 -0.26 11.30 -36.45
N ILE A 250 -1.06 12.05 -35.67
CA ILE A 250 -1.01 12.09 -34.21
C ILE A 250 -1.40 10.74 -33.63
N TYR A 251 -2.62 10.26 -33.90
CA TYR A 251 -3.17 9.10 -33.19
C TYR A 251 -2.74 7.75 -33.76
N LYS A 252 -2.50 7.64 -35.06
CA LYS A 252 -2.15 6.36 -35.70
C LYS A 252 -0.64 6.15 -35.83
N HIS A 253 0.13 7.22 -35.97
CA HIS A 253 1.57 7.12 -36.22
C HIS A 253 2.40 7.59 -35.03
N ALA A 254 2.23 8.83 -34.56
CA ALA A 254 3.05 9.34 -33.49
C ALA A 254 2.76 8.62 -32.15
N LEU A 255 1.49 8.53 -31.75
CA LEU A 255 1.12 7.85 -30.47
C LEU A 255 1.52 6.37 -30.47
N LYS A 256 1.38 5.68 -31.63
CA LYS A 256 1.83 4.28 -31.74
C LYS A 256 3.34 4.12 -31.55
N ASN A 257 4.14 5.05 -32.08
CA ASN A 257 5.60 5.00 -31.91
C ASN A 257 6.06 5.51 -30.53
N ALA A 258 5.28 6.38 -29.89
CA ALA A 258 5.49 6.81 -28.51
C ALA A 258 4.98 5.77 -27.48
N ALA A 259 4.21 4.75 -27.90
CA ALA A 259 3.57 3.79 -27.01
C ALA A 259 4.53 2.93 -26.19
N PRO A 260 5.66 2.40 -26.70
CA PRO A 260 6.52 1.52 -25.90
C PRO A 260 6.93 2.11 -24.54
N PRO A 261 7.54 3.30 -24.43
CA PRO A 261 7.88 3.88 -23.13
C PRO A 261 6.64 4.21 -22.28
N ILE A 262 5.51 4.58 -22.89
CA ILE A 262 4.26 4.84 -22.18
C ILE A 262 3.73 3.55 -21.52
N ILE A 263 3.74 2.43 -22.27
CA ILE A 263 3.30 1.11 -21.78
C ILE A 263 4.20 0.65 -20.62
N THR A 264 5.51 0.83 -20.75
CA THR A 264 6.46 0.50 -19.69
C THR A 264 6.15 1.24 -18.38
N ILE A 265 5.95 2.57 -18.48
CA ILE A 265 5.64 3.37 -17.29
C ILE A 265 4.24 3.03 -16.75
N LEU A 266 3.28 2.70 -17.61
CA LEU A 266 1.97 2.21 -17.19
C LEU A 266 2.08 0.90 -16.38
N ALA A 267 2.87 -0.06 -16.88
CA ALA A 267 3.11 -1.31 -16.18
C ALA A 267 3.75 -1.08 -14.81
N LEU A 268 4.78 -0.23 -14.72
CA LEU A 268 5.41 0.16 -13.46
C LEU A 268 4.45 0.87 -12.51
N SER A 269 3.60 1.76 -13.01
CA SER A 269 2.62 2.48 -12.20
C SER A 269 1.52 1.55 -11.66
N LEU A 270 1.02 0.63 -12.49
CA LEU A 270 0.06 -0.40 -12.05
C LEU A 270 0.68 -1.32 -10.99
N SER A 271 1.92 -1.70 -11.19
CA SER A 271 2.66 -2.47 -10.21
C SER A 271 2.80 -1.70 -8.89
N GLY A 272 3.23 -0.44 -8.93
CA GLY A 272 3.37 0.42 -7.75
C GLY A 272 2.03 0.67 -7.01
N SER A 273 0.90 0.61 -7.72
CA SER A 273 -0.42 0.81 -7.11
C SER A 273 -0.82 -0.26 -6.09
N LEU A 274 -0.20 -1.44 -6.14
CA LEU A 274 -0.47 -2.53 -5.19
C LEU A 274 0.06 -2.24 -3.79
N GLY A 275 1.06 -1.36 -3.65
CA GLY A 275 1.66 -0.99 -2.37
C GLY A 275 0.83 -0.01 -1.53
N GLY A 276 -0.17 0.66 -2.13
CA GLY A 276 -0.97 1.66 -1.45
C GLY A 276 -0.20 2.92 -1.04
N ALA A 277 -0.80 3.70 -0.13
CA ALA A 277 -0.16 4.87 0.45
C ALA A 277 -0.63 5.09 1.89
N ILE A 278 0.24 4.80 2.85
CA ILE A 278 -0.04 4.79 4.29
C ILE A 278 -0.76 6.07 4.75
N ILE A 279 -0.16 7.23 4.50
CA ILE A 279 -0.71 8.50 4.98
C ILE A 279 -2.01 8.87 4.25
N THR A 280 -2.10 8.60 2.95
CA THR A 280 -3.31 8.91 2.17
C THR A 280 -4.50 8.07 2.64
N GLU A 281 -4.31 6.77 2.84
CA GLU A 281 -5.35 5.89 3.37
C GLU A 281 -5.76 6.29 4.80
N ALA A 282 -4.81 6.64 5.65
CA ALA A 282 -5.09 7.10 7.01
C ALA A 282 -5.89 8.42 7.02
N VAL A 283 -5.53 9.40 6.18
CA VAL A 283 -6.23 10.69 6.09
C VAL A 283 -7.67 10.54 5.63
N PHE A 284 -7.92 9.71 4.64
CA PHE A 284 -9.28 9.45 4.15
C PHE A 284 -10.05 8.43 5.01
N ASP A 285 -9.40 7.79 5.96
CA ASP A 285 -9.98 6.68 6.70
C ASP A 285 -10.40 5.52 5.77
N TRP A 286 -9.58 5.26 4.71
CA TRP A 286 -9.81 4.16 3.78
C TRP A 286 -9.39 2.84 4.40
N PRO A 287 -10.25 1.80 4.45
CA PRO A 287 -9.99 0.58 5.22
C PRO A 287 -9.04 -0.40 4.51
N GLY A 288 -7.88 0.09 4.08
CA GLY A 288 -6.86 -0.66 3.36
C GLY A 288 -5.61 -0.97 4.20
N MET A 289 -4.57 -1.48 3.52
CA MET A 289 -3.29 -1.87 4.11
C MET A 289 -2.51 -0.71 4.70
N GLY A 290 -2.54 0.46 4.03
CA GLY A 290 -1.81 1.64 4.51
C GLY A 290 -2.39 2.17 5.81
N ARG A 291 -3.72 2.25 5.93
CA ARG A 291 -4.39 2.62 7.17
C ARG A 291 -4.10 1.60 8.29
N LEU A 292 -4.22 0.30 8.00
CA LEU A 292 -3.90 -0.75 8.97
C LEU A 292 -2.47 -0.59 9.49
N TYR A 293 -1.51 -0.32 8.61
CA TYR A 293 -0.12 -0.11 8.99
C TYR A 293 0.06 1.11 9.90
N PHE A 294 -0.64 2.22 9.59
CA PHE A 294 -0.66 3.42 10.42
C PHE A 294 -1.25 3.16 11.80
N GLU A 295 -2.37 2.47 11.88
CA GLU A 295 -3.02 2.08 13.13
C GLU A 295 -2.10 1.16 13.95
N ALA A 296 -1.50 0.14 13.32
CA ALA A 296 -0.58 -0.79 13.99
C ALA A 296 0.63 -0.07 14.59
N ILE A 297 1.21 0.92 13.90
CA ILE A 297 2.29 1.76 14.46
C ILE A 297 1.76 2.56 15.65
N SER A 298 0.58 3.13 15.55
CA SER A 298 0.02 4.01 16.59
C SER A 298 -0.26 3.28 17.91
N VAL A 299 -0.64 1.99 17.82
CA VAL A 299 -0.89 1.13 19.00
C VAL A 299 0.26 0.16 19.31
N MET A 300 1.36 0.23 18.55
CA MET A 300 2.53 -0.66 18.69
C MET A 300 2.18 -2.15 18.51
N ASP A 301 1.29 -2.48 17.56
CA ASP A 301 0.94 -3.87 17.23
C ASP A 301 2.01 -4.48 16.32
N LEU A 302 3.06 -4.98 16.94
CA LEU A 302 4.27 -5.44 16.23
C LEU A 302 4.04 -6.63 15.29
N PRO A 303 3.21 -7.64 15.61
CA PRO A 303 2.90 -8.71 14.67
C PRO A 303 2.30 -8.19 13.36
N ILE A 304 1.39 -7.22 13.41
CA ILE A 304 0.82 -6.59 12.22
C ILE A 304 1.88 -5.77 11.47
N ILE A 305 2.72 -5.01 12.16
CA ILE A 305 3.79 -4.22 11.51
C ILE A 305 4.72 -5.13 10.72
N ILE A 306 5.14 -6.25 11.30
CA ILE A 306 6.02 -7.23 10.64
C ILE A 306 5.30 -7.87 9.45
N GLY A 307 4.09 -8.39 9.66
CA GLY A 307 3.29 -9.04 8.62
C GLY A 307 2.99 -8.09 7.46
N ALA A 308 2.56 -6.86 7.75
CA ALA A 308 2.27 -5.85 6.73
C ALA A 308 3.54 -5.44 5.96
N THR A 309 4.67 -5.22 6.64
CA THR A 309 5.95 -4.93 5.98
C THR A 309 6.35 -6.05 5.02
N TYR A 310 6.23 -7.31 5.46
CA TYR A 310 6.53 -8.46 4.60
C TYR A 310 5.62 -8.51 3.38
N VAL A 311 4.31 -8.46 3.59
CA VAL A 311 3.32 -8.56 2.51
C VAL A 311 3.47 -7.42 1.51
N LEU A 312 3.62 -6.16 1.97
CA LEU A 312 3.85 -5.02 1.08
C LEU A 312 5.16 -5.17 0.30
N THR A 313 6.23 -5.68 0.94
CA THR A 313 7.50 -5.96 0.24
C THR A 313 7.32 -7.04 -0.83
N VAL A 314 6.62 -8.13 -0.51
CA VAL A 314 6.35 -9.22 -1.48
C VAL A 314 5.49 -8.71 -2.64
N LEU A 315 4.43 -7.96 -2.37
CA LEU A 315 3.59 -7.32 -3.40
C LEU A 315 4.43 -6.40 -4.29
N PHE A 316 5.29 -5.58 -3.72
CA PHE A 316 6.21 -4.71 -4.47
C PHE A 316 7.16 -5.50 -5.36
N LEU A 317 7.78 -6.58 -4.86
CA LEU A 317 8.67 -7.43 -5.63
C LEU A 317 7.95 -8.17 -6.76
N ILE A 318 6.74 -8.70 -6.49
CA ILE A 318 5.89 -9.32 -7.53
C ILE A 318 5.54 -8.27 -8.59
N SER A 319 5.23 -7.06 -8.17
CA SER A 319 4.88 -5.95 -9.04
C SER A 319 6.02 -5.61 -10.00
N ILE A 320 7.25 -5.49 -9.50
CA ILE A 320 8.44 -5.25 -10.35
C ILE A 320 8.62 -6.43 -11.32
N PHE A 321 8.50 -7.65 -10.84
CA PHE A 321 8.65 -8.83 -11.69
C PHE A 321 7.62 -8.86 -12.83
N VAL A 322 6.36 -8.56 -12.52
CA VAL A 322 5.30 -8.45 -13.55
C VAL A 322 5.60 -7.31 -14.52
N ALA A 323 6.06 -6.16 -14.02
CA ALA A 323 6.44 -5.03 -14.86
C ALA A 323 7.60 -5.39 -15.81
N ASP A 324 8.62 -6.11 -15.34
CA ASP A 324 9.74 -6.58 -16.16
C ASP A 324 9.28 -7.56 -17.26
N LEU A 325 8.37 -8.48 -16.92
CA LEU A 325 7.78 -9.39 -17.91
C LEU A 325 6.99 -8.63 -18.98
N LEU A 326 6.18 -7.66 -18.57
CA LEU A 326 5.40 -6.83 -19.49
C LEU A 326 6.32 -5.96 -20.36
N TYR A 327 7.39 -5.42 -19.78
CA TYR A 327 8.40 -4.68 -20.51
C TYR A 327 9.06 -5.53 -21.61
N GLY A 328 9.53 -6.72 -21.27
CA GLY A 328 10.12 -7.65 -22.25
C GLY A 328 9.14 -8.10 -23.35
N TYR A 329 7.82 -8.17 -23.03
CA TYR A 329 6.79 -8.53 -24.01
C TYR A 329 6.43 -7.37 -24.96
N PHE A 330 6.32 -6.14 -24.43
CA PHE A 330 5.87 -4.99 -25.21
C PHE A 330 6.99 -4.24 -25.92
N ASP A 331 8.24 -4.33 -25.47
CA ASP A 331 9.39 -3.72 -26.13
C ASP A 331 10.31 -4.77 -26.78
N PRO A 332 10.11 -5.06 -28.10
CA PRO A 332 10.93 -6.05 -28.81
C PRO A 332 12.39 -5.60 -29.00
N ARG A 333 12.77 -4.40 -28.57
CA ARG A 333 14.16 -3.89 -28.63
C ARG A 333 14.99 -4.36 -27.46
N VAL A 334 14.35 -4.79 -26.40
CA VAL A 334 15.03 -5.41 -25.24
C VAL A 334 15.25 -6.87 -25.56
N LYS A 335 16.37 -7.17 -26.25
CA LYS A 335 16.89 -8.51 -26.26
C LYS A 335 17.47 -8.77 -24.88
N THR A 336 16.84 -9.65 -24.12
CA THR A 336 17.43 -10.23 -22.92
C THR A 336 18.71 -10.95 -23.36
N GLU A 337 19.89 -10.40 -22.97
CA GLU A 337 21.12 -11.17 -22.93
C GLU A 337 21.05 -12.21 -21.83
#